data_3d12f412cb172aa25312776e8e46ca52
#
_entry.id   3d12f412cb172aa25312776e8e46ca52
#
_cell.length_a   1.000
_cell.length_b   1.000
_cell.length_c   1.000
_cell.angle_alpha   90.00
_cell.angle_beta   90.00
_cell.angle_gamma   90.00
#
_symmetry.space_group_name_H-M   'P 1'
#
loop_
_entity.id
_entity.type
_entity.pdbx_description
1 polymer ?
#
loop_
_entity_poly.entity_id
_entity_poly.type
_entity_poly.pdbx_seq_one_letter_code
_entity_poly.pdbx_strand_id
1 'polypeptide(L)'
;MLSAIDLLPDTKTPVTLFTRHSLREEVAGQGLAGYDLQLTSQGRDLAQEWGAYLVNQTDRHIQHCISSPIQRCVDTAALMIEGADTTNKASHTHNIEIIEQGLLVEPGSFVLDIQKAGPYFKKQGALGFINSFVNNALPGMKHPIHGVVDVLELIYNTHLKTPYGLSLAVSHDTILAAMIAVMSGHQEVSREDWPKMMEGLFVWFEGDVFEESKLKWIWRGKVYELDISQFQNAELHTRK
;
A
#
# COMPACT_ATOMS: atom_id res chain seq x y z
N MET A 1 7.24 -9.11 -7.14
CA MET A 1 6.07 -9.78 -6.55
C MET A 1 6.01 -11.29 -6.85
N LEU A 2 6.32 -11.77 -8.06
CA LEU A 2 6.30 -13.21 -8.37
C LEU A 2 7.10 -14.06 -7.39
N SER A 3 8.31 -13.62 -7.02
CA SER A 3 9.17 -14.27 -6.02
C SER A 3 8.66 -14.20 -4.57
N ALA A 4 7.54 -13.50 -4.32
CA ALA A 4 6.98 -13.36 -2.98
C ALA A 4 5.97 -14.47 -2.64
N ILE A 5 5.41 -15.13 -3.64
CA ILE A 5 4.31 -16.09 -3.45
C ILE A 5 4.75 -17.28 -2.60
N ASP A 6 5.94 -17.83 -2.87
CA ASP A 6 6.50 -18.95 -2.11
C ASP A 6 6.87 -18.61 -0.66
N LEU A 7 6.85 -17.32 -0.32
CA LEU A 7 7.18 -16.80 1.01
C LEU A 7 5.94 -16.44 1.83
N LEU A 8 4.74 -16.58 1.27
CA LEU A 8 3.50 -16.30 1.96
C LEU A 8 3.29 -17.25 3.15
N PRO A 9 2.65 -16.78 4.23
CA PRO A 9 2.30 -17.65 5.35
C PRO A 9 1.25 -18.70 4.94
N ASP A 10 0.91 -19.59 5.87
CA ASP A 10 -0.20 -20.55 5.70
C ASP A 10 -1.49 -19.85 5.22
N THR A 11 -2.28 -20.53 4.38
CA THR A 11 -3.52 -19.98 3.78
C THR A 11 -4.58 -19.57 4.79
N LYS A 12 -4.49 -20.04 6.04
CA LYS A 12 -5.34 -19.62 7.16
C LYS A 12 -4.95 -18.26 7.74
N THR A 13 -3.74 -17.77 7.46
CA THR A 13 -3.32 -16.44 7.88
C THR A 13 -3.87 -15.40 6.92
N PRO A 14 -4.63 -14.38 7.38
CA PRO A 14 -5.07 -13.29 6.53
C PRO A 14 -3.86 -12.49 6.02
N VAL A 15 -3.88 -12.14 4.74
CA VAL A 15 -2.81 -11.38 4.10
C VAL A 15 -3.41 -10.23 3.30
N THR A 16 -2.81 -9.06 3.34
CA THR A 16 -3.13 -7.97 2.43
C THR A 16 -2.03 -7.81 1.38
N LEU A 17 -2.40 -7.80 0.11
CA LEU A 17 -1.57 -7.21 -0.93
C LEU A 17 -1.78 -5.71 -0.94
N PHE A 18 -0.79 -4.96 -0.47
CA PHE A 18 -0.76 -3.51 -0.54
C PHE A 18 0.07 -3.08 -1.75
N THR A 19 -0.58 -2.55 -2.79
CA THR A 19 0.05 -2.34 -4.09
C THR A 19 -0.16 -0.94 -4.64
N ARG A 20 0.78 -0.51 -5.48
CA ARG A 20 0.61 0.68 -6.32
C ARG A 20 -0.36 0.36 -7.46
N HIS A 21 -1.18 1.35 -7.86
CA HIS A 21 -2.04 1.24 -9.04
C HIS A 21 -1.28 0.85 -10.31
N SER A 22 -2.00 0.36 -11.31
CA SER A 22 -1.44 -0.11 -12.58
C SER A 22 -0.96 1.03 -13.49
N LEU A 23 -0.47 0.67 -14.69
CA LEU A 23 0.10 1.58 -15.66
C LEU A 23 -0.94 2.64 -16.06
N ARG A 24 -0.56 3.89 -15.92
CA ARG A 24 -1.37 5.05 -16.25
C ARG A 24 -0.76 5.85 -17.39
N GLU A 25 -1.57 6.71 -17.98
CA GLU A 25 -1.10 7.71 -18.93
C GLU A 25 -0.03 8.60 -18.29
N GLU A 26 0.93 9.01 -19.10
CA GLU A 26 1.96 9.97 -18.74
C GLU A 26 1.77 11.25 -19.59
N VAL A 27 1.63 12.38 -18.90
CA VAL A 27 1.55 13.68 -19.57
C VAL A 27 2.73 14.52 -19.13
N ALA A 28 3.56 14.92 -20.09
CA ALA A 28 4.73 15.76 -19.83
C ALA A 28 4.32 17.09 -19.19
N GLY A 29 4.96 17.47 -18.10
CA GLY A 29 4.74 18.75 -17.40
C GLY A 29 3.53 18.79 -16.46
N GLN A 30 2.75 17.74 -16.33
CA GLN A 30 1.78 17.64 -15.25
C GLN A 30 2.50 17.34 -13.93
N GLY A 31 2.15 18.15 -12.91
CA GLY A 31 2.65 17.96 -11.55
C GLY A 31 2.21 16.62 -10.97
N LEU A 32 2.72 16.36 -9.82
CA LEU A 32 2.72 15.12 -9.05
C LEU A 32 1.40 14.36 -8.94
N ALA A 33 0.28 15.02 -8.88
CA ALA A 33 -0.94 14.32 -8.53
C ALA A 33 -1.70 13.76 -9.73
N GLY A 34 -1.60 14.34 -10.91
CA GLY A 34 -2.28 13.84 -12.14
C GLY A 34 -3.55 13.03 -11.83
N TYR A 35 -4.44 13.55 -10.97
CA TYR A 35 -5.58 12.78 -10.45
C TYR A 35 -6.53 12.33 -11.57
N ASP A 36 -6.54 13.10 -12.66
CA ASP A 36 -7.37 12.82 -13.84
C ASP A 36 -6.76 11.79 -14.79
N LEU A 37 -5.49 11.39 -14.58
CA LEU A 37 -4.82 10.42 -15.43
C LEU A 37 -5.38 9.03 -15.21
N GLN A 38 -5.85 8.42 -16.30
CA GLN A 38 -6.48 7.12 -16.32
C GLN A 38 -5.47 6.00 -16.58
N LEU A 39 -5.90 4.76 -16.37
CA LEU A 39 -5.12 3.59 -16.75
C LEU A 39 -5.02 3.50 -18.28
N THR A 40 -3.84 3.13 -18.78
CA THR A 40 -3.68 2.74 -20.18
C THR A 40 -4.38 1.42 -20.45
N SER A 41 -4.63 1.08 -21.73
CA SER A 41 -5.14 -0.24 -22.09
C SER A 41 -4.25 -1.36 -21.52
N GLN A 42 -2.94 -1.26 -21.71
CA GLN A 42 -1.99 -2.21 -21.15
C GLN A 42 -2.05 -2.28 -19.60
N GLY A 43 -2.28 -1.15 -18.94
CA GLY A 43 -2.45 -1.10 -17.49
C GLY A 43 -3.71 -1.82 -17.02
N ARG A 44 -4.78 -1.75 -17.79
CA ARG A 44 -6.03 -2.47 -17.52
C ARG A 44 -5.83 -3.98 -17.67
N ASP A 45 -5.24 -4.41 -18.77
CA ASP A 45 -4.95 -5.83 -19.03
C ASP A 45 -4.03 -6.40 -17.94
N LEU A 46 -2.96 -5.68 -17.57
CA LEU A 46 -2.02 -6.09 -16.54
C LEU A 46 -2.68 -6.25 -15.16
N ALA A 47 -3.60 -5.34 -14.79
CA ALA A 47 -4.31 -5.43 -13.51
C ALA A 47 -5.21 -6.68 -13.47
N GLN A 48 -5.92 -6.96 -14.56
CA GLN A 48 -6.79 -8.12 -14.67
C GLN A 48 -6.00 -9.44 -14.64
N GLU A 49 -4.93 -9.53 -15.45
CA GLU A 49 -4.03 -10.70 -15.45
C GLU A 49 -3.40 -10.95 -14.08
N TRP A 50 -3.05 -9.87 -13.37
CA TRP A 50 -2.45 -9.98 -12.05
C TRP A 50 -3.44 -10.51 -11.01
N GLY A 51 -4.70 -10.10 -11.07
CA GLY A 51 -5.77 -10.63 -10.22
C GLY A 51 -5.97 -12.13 -10.42
N ALA A 52 -6.06 -12.58 -11.68
CA ALA A 52 -6.15 -14.00 -12.03
C ALA A 52 -4.92 -14.79 -11.54
N TYR A 53 -3.73 -14.24 -11.75
CA TYR A 53 -2.48 -14.86 -11.31
C TYR A 53 -2.43 -15.08 -9.80
N LEU A 54 -2.79 -14.06 -9.00
CA LEU A 54 -2.79 -14.15 -7.54
C LEU A 54 -3.65 -15.31 -7.03
N VAL A 55 -4.89 -15.41 -7.48
CA VAL A 55 -5.80 -16.48 -7.04
C VAL A 55 -5.30 -17.86 -7.47
N ASN A 56 -4.74 -17.97 -8.69
CA ASN A 56 -4.23 -19.23 -9.18
C ASN A 56 -2.98 -19.72 -8.45
N GLN A 57 -2.11 -18.81 -8.04
CA GLN A 57 -0.81 -19.16 -7.47
C GLN A 57 -0.79 -19.21 -5.93
N THR A 58 -1.73 -18.54 -5.27
CA THR A 58 -1.71 -18.46 -3.80
C THR A 58 -2.70 -19.38 -3.11
N ASP A 59 -3.61 -20.03 -3.84
CA ASP A 59 -4.78 -20.74 -3.31
C ASP A 59 -5.62 -19.89 -2.33
N ARG A 60 -5.56 -18.54 -2.49
CA ARG A 60 -6.30 -17.57 -1.70
C ARG A 60 -7.35 -16.88 -2.56
N HIS A 61 -8.51 -16.62 -1.99
CA HIS A 61 -9.55 -15.81 -2.64
C HIS A 61 -9.46 -14.38 -2.14
N ILE A 62 -9.69 -13.41 -3.03
CA ILE A 62 -9.88 -12.02 -2.64
C ILE A 62 -11.22 -11.94 -1.90
N GLN A 63 -11.21 -11.40 -0.69
CA GLN A 63 -12.40 -11.30 0.17
C GLN A 63 -12.73 -9.88 0.59
N HIS A 64 -11.77 -8.97 0.52
CA HIS A 64 -11.94 -7.59 0.91
C HIS A 64 -11.06 -6.68 0.06
N CYS A 65 -11.57 -5.48 -0.24
CA CYS A 65 -10.82 -4.50 -1.01
C CYS A 65 -10.97 -3.10 -0.44
N ILE A 66 -9.85 -2.45 -0.19
CA ILE A 66 -9.77 -1.02 0.09
C ILE A 66 -8.95 -0.34 -1.00
N SER A 67 -9.28 0.88 -1.36
CA SER A 67 -8.58 1.62 -2.39
C SER A 67 -8.49 3.11 -2.07
N SER A 68 -7.45 3.77 -2.56
CA SER A 68 -7.49 5.21 -2.74
C SER A 68 -8.70 5.59 -3.60
N PRO A 69 -9.44 6.68 -3.28
CA PRO A 69 -10.58 7.13 -4.09
C PRO A 69 -10.19 7.69 -5.47
N ILE A 70 -8.90 7.75 -5.79
CA ILE A 70 -8.44 8.19 -7.12
C ILE A 70 -8.78 7.10 -8.15
N GLN A 71 -9.47 7.49 -9.24
CA GLN A 71 -10.10 6.59 -10.19
C GLN A 71 -9.17 5.46 -10.69
N ARG A 72 -7.91 5.76 -11.00
CA ARG A 72 -6.95 4.72 -11.43
C ARG A 72 -6.68 3.65 -10.38
N CYS A 73 -6.81 3.98 -9.08
CA CYS A 73 -6.67 2.99 -8.01
C CYS A 73 -7.93 2.12 -7.90
N VAL A 74 -9.10 2.75 -7.98
CA VAL A 74 -10.40 2.05 -8.01
C VAL A 74 -10.48 1.12 -9.22
N ASP A 75 -10.10 1.60 -10.41
CA ASP A 75 -10.05 0.80 -11.63
C ASP A 75 -9.06 -0.37 -11.52
N THR A 76 -7.88 -0.13 -10.94
CA THR A 76 -6.91 -1.21 -10.70
C THR A 76 -7.51 -2.29 -9.80
N ALA A 77 -8.14 -1.89 -8.70
CA ALA A 77 -8.79 -2.82 -7.77
C ALA A 77 -9.92 -3.61 -8.44
N ALA A 78 -10.80 -2.93 -9.17
CA ALA A 78 -11.91 -3.56 -9.89
C ALA A 78 -11.43 -4.60 -10.91
N LEU A 79 -10.42 -4.25 -11.72
CA LEU A 79 -9.85 -5.15 -12.72
C LEU A 79 -9.14 -6.35 -12.09
N MET A 80 -8.45 -6.16 -10.95
CA MET A 80 -7.85 -7.29 -10.23
C MET A 80 -8.92 -8.24 -9.69
N ILE A 81 -10.03 -7.73 -9.16
CA ILE A 81 -11.17 -8.54 -8.71
C ILE A 81 -11.81 -9.27 -9.90
N GLU A 82 -12.06 -8.56 -11.01
CA GLU A 82 -12.58 -9.16 -12.25
C GLU A 82 -11.67 -10.29 -12.76
N GLY A 83 -10.37 -10.06 -12.79
CA GLY A 83 -9.40 -11.07 -13.19
C GLY A 83 -9.40 -12.30 -12.28
N ALA A 84 -9.52 -12.10 -10.97
CA ALA A 84 -9.66 -13.18 -10.00
C ALA A 84 -10.94 -14.01 -10.25
N ASP A 85 -12.06 -13.38 -10.62
CA ASP A 85 -13.35 -14.04 -10.90
C ASP A 85 -13.32 -14.91 -12.14
N THR A 86 -12.46 -14.62 -13.12
CA THR A 86 -12.33 -15.43 -14.35
C THR A 86 -11.72 -16.80 -14.09
N THR A 87 -11.16 -17.04 -12.91
CA THR A 87 -10.54 -18.33 -12.57
C THR A 87 -11.62 -19.30 -12.07
N ASN A 88 -11.51 -20.60 -12.42
CA ASN A 88 -12.44 -21.64 -11.96
C ASN A 88 -12.45 -21.83 -10.43
N LYS A 89 -11.52 -21.20 -9.71
CA LYS A 89 -11.46 -21.18 -8.25
C LYS A 89 -12.32 -20.07 -7.63
N ALA A 90 -12.91 -19.21 -8.44
CA ALA A 90 -13.45 -17.91 -8.03
C ALA A 90 -14.96 -17.90 -7.69
N SER A 91 -15.56 -19.02 -7.29
CA SER A 91 -16.98 -19.03 -6.92
C SER A 91 -17.37 -18.13 -5.73
N HIS A 92 -16.42 -17.36 -5.19
CA HIS A 92 -16.62 -16.59 -3.95
C HIS A 92 -16.30 -15.08 -4.05
N THR A 93 -15.88 -14.57 -5.23
CA THR A 93 -15.54 -13.15 -5.39
C THR A 93 -16.73 -12.28 -5.84
N HIS A 94 -17.90 -12.89 -6.12
CA HIS A 94 -19.07 -12.12 -6.50
C HIS A 94 -19.47 -11.11 -5.41
N ASN A 95 -19.44 -9.82 -5.76
CA ASN A 95 -19.84 -8.67 -4.95
C ASN A 95 -18.80 -8.19 -3.91
N ILE A 96 -17.49 -8.25 -4.18
CA ILE A 96 -16.53 -7.55 -3.35
C ILE A 96 -16.70 -6.04 -3.56
N GLU A 97 -17.14 -5.35 -2.51
CA GLU A 97 -17.21 -3.90 -2.49
C GLU A 97 -15.78 -3.31 -2.41
N ILE A 98 -15.51 -2.31 -3.25
CA ILE A 98 -14.28 -1.51 -3.16
C ILE A 98 -14.55 -0.35 -2.21
N ILE A 99 -13.98 -0.42 -1.02
CA ILE A 99 -14.16 0.60 0.02
C ILE A 99 -13.08 1.68 -0.18
N GLU A 100 -13.51 2.87 -0.57
CA GLU A 100 -12.61 4.01 -0.74
C GLU A 100 -12.10 4.52 0.62
N GLN A 101 -10.78 4.72 0.71
CA GLN A 101 -10.09 5.14 1.92
C GLN A 101 -9.21 6.37 1.69
N GLY A 102 -9.55 7.48 2.33
CA GLY A 102 -8.80 8.73 2.24
C GLY A 102 -7.35 8.62 2.73
N LEU A 103 -7.05 7.69 3.64
CA LEU A 103 -5.69 7.40 4.10
C LEU A 103 -4.79 6.86 2.99
N LEU A 104 -5.35 6.29 1.92
CA LEU A 104 -4.61 5.72 0.80
C LEU A 104 -4.37 6.72 -0.34
N VAL A 105 -4.84 7.97 -0.21
CA VAL A 105 -4.63 9.04 -1.20
C VAL A 105 -3.23 9.61 -1.07
N GLU A 106 -2.60 9.91 -2.21
CA GLU A 106 -1.35 10.66 -2.28
C GLU A 106 -1.62 12.18 -2.21
N PRO A 107 -0.96 12.93 -1.36
CA PRO A 107 -0.13 12.58 -0.19
C PRO A 107 -0.92 12.56 1.13
N GLY A 108 -2.25 12.40 1.06
CA GLY A 108 -3.24 12.72 2.08
C GLY A 108 -3.03 12.09 3.46
N SER A 109 -2.62 10.82 3.54
CA SER A 109 -2.45 10.13 4.82
C SER A 109 -1.36 10.74 5.71
N PHE A 110 -0.38 11.42 5.11
CA PHE A 110 0.77 11.98 5.82
C PHE A 110 0.69 13.49 6.02
N VAL A 111 -0.27 14.18 5.41
CA VAL A 111 -0.39 15.65 5.43
C VAL A 111 -1.42 16.10 6.46
N LEU A 112 -1.00 16.99 7.36
CA LEU A 112 -1.87 17.70 8.32
C LEU A 112 -2.29 19.07 7.79
N ASP A 113 -1.41 19.75 7.05
CA ASP A 113 -1.63 21.09 6.52
C ASP A 113 -1.00 21.21 5.12
N ILE A 114 -1.84 21.09 4.11
CA ILE A 114 -1.41 21.13 2.70
C ILE A 114 -0.81 22.48 2.30
N GLN A 115 -1.21 23.58 2.96
CA GLN A 115 -0.67 24.90 2.68
C GLN A 115 0.79 25.00 3.07
N LYS A 116 1.18 24.29 4.13
CA LYS A 116 2.58 24.21 4.58
C LYS A 116 3.38 23.17 3.81
N ALA A 117 2.83 21.98 3.59
CA ALA A 117 3.54 20.86 2.95
C ALA A 117 3.66 21.02 1.42
N GLY A 118 2.62 21.51 0.75
CA GLY A 118 2.54 21.58 -0.71
C GLY A 118 3.67 22.31 -1.43
N PRO A 119 4.19 23.45 -0.94
CA PRO A 119 5.34 24.13 -1.54
C PRO A 119 6.60 23.26 -1.61
N TYR A 120 6.83 22.42 -0.61
CA TYR A 120 7.99 21.52 -0.56
C TYR A 120 7.86 20.41 -1.63
N PHE A 121 6.67 19.88 -1.81
CA PHE A 121 6.40 18.90 -2.85
C PHE A 121 6.71 19.45 -4.25
N LYS A 122 6.25 20.66 -4.56
CA LYS A 122 6.55 21.35 -5.83
C LYS A 122 8.04 21.60 -6.03
N LYS A 123 8.77 21.89 -4.96
CA LYS A 123 10.21 22.22 -5.01
C LYS A 123 11.09 20.98 -5.14
N GLN A 124 10.77 19.91 -4.41
CA GLN A 124 11.64 18.75 -4.24
C GLN A 124 11.27 17.56 -5.12
N GLY A 125 10.06 17.57 -5.72
CA GLY A 125 9.50 16.41 -6.39
C GLY A 125 9.13 15.29 -5.40
N ALA A 126 8.55 14.20 -5.88
CA ALA A 126 8.06 13.11 -5.05
C ALA A 126 9.17 12.49 -4.17
N LEU A 127 10.30 12.15 -4.79
CA LEU A 127 11.41 11.51 -4.10
C LEU A 127 11.99 12.38 -2.98
N GLY A 128 12.29 13.65 -3.28
CA GLY A 128 12.83 14.58 -2.27
C GLY A 128 11.82 14.86 -1.15
N PHE A 129 10.54 14.96 -1.49
CA PHE A 129 9.47 15.13 -0.51
C PHE A 129 9.36 13.94 0.46
N ILE A 130 9.38 12.71 -0.05
CA ILE A 130 9.33 11.51 0.80
C ILE A 130 10.58 11.39 1.66
N ASN A 131 11.77 11.68 1.13
CA ASN A 131 12.99 11.69 1.94
C ASN A 131 12.93 12.72 3.06
N SER A 132 12.41 13.92 2.79
CA SER A 132 12.20 14.93 3.83
C SER A 132 11.14 14.53 4.84
N PHE A 133 10.07 13.84 4.39
CA PHE A 133 9.04 13.29 5.28
C PHE A 133 9.61 12.23 6.21
N VAL A 134 10.28 11.21 5.68
CA VAL A 134 10.87 10.10 6.47
C VAL A 134 11.81 10.62 7.56
N ASN A 135 12.51 11.73 7.31
CA ASN A 135 13.39 12.38 8.29
C ASN A 135 12.67 13.41 9.20
N ASN A 136 11.34 13.44 9.18
CA ASN A 136 10.52 14.37 9.98
C ASN A 136 10.89 15.85 9.77
N ALA A 137 11.31 16.20 8.57
CA ALA A 137 11.85 17.52 8.24
C ALA A 137 10.85 18.47 7.55
N LEU A 138 9.58 18.05 7.38
CA LEU A 138 8.57 18.83 6.66
C LEU A 138 7.52 19.44 7.59
N PRO A 139 7.32 20.76 7.54
CA PRO A 139 6.20 21.40 8.23
C PRO A 139 4.85 20.99 7.62
N GLY A 140 3.84 20.84 8.45
CA GLY A 140 2.50 20.46 8.01
C GLY A 140 2.31 18.97 7.69
N MET A 141 3.29 18.14 8.02
CA MET A 141 3.23 16.69 7.92
C MET A 141 3.02 16.05 9.29
N LYS A 142 2.42 14.86 9.30
CA LYS A 142 2.45 13.97 10.47
C LYS A 142 3.90 13.54 10.75
N HIS A 143 4.15 13.15 11.98
CA HIS A 143 5.36 12.38 12.26
C HIS A 143 5.35 11.10 11.40
N PRO A 144 6.48 10.69 10.78
CA PRO A 144 6.52 9.55 9.86
C PRO A 144 5.92 8.27 10.44
N ILE A 145 6.27 7.97 11.69
CA ILE A 145 5.74 6.80 12.41
C ILE A 145 4.21 6.86 12.52
N HIS A 146 3.64 8.01 12.92
CA HIS A 146 2.19 8.15 13.04
C HIS A 146 1.48 7.94 11.70
N GLY A 147 2.00 8.54 10.63
CA GLY A 147 1.43 8.39 9.31
C GLY A 147 1.42 6.94 8.82
N VAL A 148 2.49 6.19 9.13
CA VAL A 148 2.60 4.78 8.76
C VAL A 148 1.73 3.90 9.66
N VAL A 149 1.69 4.15 10.96
CA VAL A 149 0.83 3.43 11.91
C VAL A 149 -0.65 3.56 11.53
N ASP A 150 -1.12 4.75 11.15
CA ASP A 150 -2.52 4.93 10.70
C ASP A 150 -2.88 4.01 9.51
N VAL A 151 -1.95 3.86 8.55
CA VAL A 151 -2.17 2.96 7.39
C VAL A 151 -2.08 1.49 7.78
N LEU A 152 -1.15 1.13 8.66
CA LEU A 152 -1.01 -0.23 9.16
C LEU A 152 -2.23 -0.66 9.98
N GLU A 153 -2.76 0.21 10.82
CA GLU A 153 -3.99 -0.04 11.59
C GLU A 153 -5.21 -0.20 10.66
N LEU A 154 -5.30 0.61 9.61
CA LEU A 154 -6.32 0.42 8.57
C LEU A 154 -6.22 -0.98 7.94
N ILE A 155 -5.01 -1.45 7.60
CA ILE A 155 -4.78 -2.79 7.04
C ILE A 155 -5.12 -3.87 8.08
N TYR A 156 -4.69 -3.72 9.33
CA TYR A 156 -5.03 -4.64 10.41
C TYR A 156 -6.54 -4.80 10.59
N ASN A 157 -7.27 -3.71 10.58
CA ASN A 157 -8.73 -3.72 10.69
C ASN A 157 -9.43 -4.42 9.52
N THR A 158 -8.79 -4.54 8.34
CA THR A 158 -9.31 -5.38 7.25
C THR A 158 -9.15 -6.86 7.56
N HIS A 159 -8.08 -7.27 8.24
CA HIS A 159 -7.85 -8.66 8.65
C HIS A 159 -8.89 -9.15 9.68
N LEU A 160 -9.37 -8.27 10.56
CA LEU A 160 -10.43 -8.62 11.51
C LEU A 160 -11.75 -8.97 10.81
N LYS A 161 -11.99 -8.40 9.62
CA LYS A 161 -13.17 -8.68 8.79
C LYS A 161 -12.99 -9.90 7.87
N THR A 162 -11.75 -10.25 7.58
CA THR A 162 -11.35 -11.34 6.69
C THR A 162 -10.36 -12.24 7.39
N PRO A 163 -10.82 -13.17 8.25
CA PRO A 163 -9.94 -13.96 9.10
C PRO A 163 -9.05 -14.96 8.34
N TYR A 164 -9.23 -15.10 7.06
CA TYR A 164 -8.40 -15.87 6.13
C TYR A 164 -8.56 -15.31 4.71
N GLY A 165 -7.68 -15.70 3.80
CA GLY A 165 -7.76 -15.24 2.41
C GLY A 165 -6.83 -14.08 2.09
N LEU A 166 -7.22 -13.31 1.09
CA LEU A 166 -6.46 -12.19 0.56
C LEU A 166 -7.32 -10.92 0.58
N SER A 167 -6.78 -9.85 1.13
CA SER A 167 -7.31 -8.49 0.99
C SER A 167 -6.47 -7.71 -0.01
N LEU A 168 -7.11 -6.82 -0.78
CA LEU A 168 -6.43 -5.86 -1.63
C LEU A 168 -6.43 -4.47 -0.97
N ALA A 169 -5.31 -3.78 -1.07
CA ALA A 169 -5.19 -2.37 -0.74
C ALA A 169 -4.45 -1.66 -1.89
N VAL A 170 -5.16 -0.82 -2.65
CA VAL A 170 -4.58 -0.16 -3.82
C VAL A 170 -4.33 1.31 -3.53
N SER A 171 -3.09 1.76 -3.75
CA SER A 171 -2.64 3.10 -3.41
C SER A 171 -1.61 3.64 -4.42
N HIS A 172 -0.74 4.51 -3.97
CA HIS A 172 0.24 5.27 -4.75
C HIS A 172 1.67 4.95 -4.31
N ASP A 173 2.62 5.25 -5.19
CA ASP A 173 4.05 5.04 -4.95
C ASP A 173 4.59 5.77 -3.72
N THR A 174 4.18 7.01 -3.49
CA THR A 174 4.62 7.82 -2.35
C THR A 174 4.23 7.19 -1.01
N ILE A 175 2.99 6.65 -0.93
CA ILE A 175 2.51 5.98 0.28
C ILE A 175 3.32 4.70 0.54
N LEU A 176 3.49 3.87 -0.50
CA LEU A 176 4.27 2.64 -0.38
C LEU A 176 5.74 2.93 -0.05
N ALA A 177 6.37 3.90 -0.73
CA ALA A 177 7.75 4.26 -0.50
C ALA A 177 8.00 4.72 0.94
N ALA A 178 7.12 5.59 1.46
CA ALA A 178 7.19 6.07 2.84
C ALA A 178 7.00 4.92 3.84
N MET A 179 6.00 4.07 3.64
CA MET A 179 5.75 2.92 4.51
C MET A 179 6.93 1.96 4.55
N ILE A 180 7.45 1.56 3.38
CA ILE A 180 8.59 0.64 3.30
C ILE A 180 9.80 1.23 4.01
N ALA A 181 10.12 2.51 3.78
CA ALA A 181 11.25 3.16 4.41
C ALA A 181 11.11 3.19 5.95
N VAL A 182 9.96 3.64 6.46
CA VAL A 182 9.73 3.75 7.91
C VAL A 182 9.71 2.36 8.58
N MET A 183 9.02 1.38 8.00
CA MET A 183 8.98 0.01 8.53
C MET A 183 10.36 -0.65 8.53
N SER A 184 11.20 -0.35 7.54
CA SER A 184 12.55 -0.91 7.42
C SER A 184 13.62 -0.08 8.17
N GLY A 185 13.25 1.03 8.80
CA GLY A 185 14.19 1.93 9.49
C GLY A 185 15.13 2.69 8.54
N HIS A 186 14.79 2.82 7.26
CA HIS A 186 15.58 3.54 6.29
C HIS A 186 15.33 5.04 6.40
N GLN A 187 16.40 5.81 6.42
CA GLN A 187 16.36 7.29 6.45
C GLN A 187 16.39 7.91 5.04
N GLU A 188 16.64 7.10 4.03
CA GLU A 188 16.70 7.53 2.64
C GLU A 188 16.03 6.50 1.73
N VAL A 189 15.28 7.00 0.76
CA VAL A 189 14.68 6.25 -0.34
C VAL A 189 15.40 6.65 -1.62
N SER A 190 15.99 5.70 -2.33
CA SER A 190 16.60 5.92 -3.64
C SER A 190 15.59 5.76 -4.78
N ARG A 191 16.01 6.04 -6.01
CA ARG A 191 15.18 5.75 -7.19
C ARG A 191 15.00 4.26 -7.44
N GLU A 192 15.99 3.46 -7.09
CA GLU A 192 15.96 2.00 -7.16
C GLU A 192 14.95 1.42 -6.16
N ASP A 193 14.78 2.06 -4.99
CA ASP A 193 13.83 1.65 -3.96
C ASP A 193 12.39 2.04 -4.30
N TRP A 194 12.21 3.01 -5.22
CA TRP A 194 10.90 3.54 -5.55
C TRP A 194 9.97 2.46 -6.11
N PRO A 195 8.75 2.29 -5.57
CA PRO A 195 7.80 1.29 -6.05
C PRO A 195 7.38 1.51 -7.51
N LYS A 196 7.51 0.50 -8.33
CA LYS A 196 7.06 0.52 -9.73
C LYS A 196 5.54 0.32 -9.80
N MET A 197 4.94 0.60 -10.96
CA MET A 197 3.53 0.30 -11.23
C MET A 197 3.23 -1.17 -10.95
N MET A 198 2.13 -1.48 -10.30
CA MET A 198 1.74 -2.81 -9.84
C MET A 198 2.69 -3.47 -8.84
N GLU A 199 3.78 -2.82 -8.45
CA GLU A 199 4.63 -3.33 -7.39
C GLU A 199 3.97 -3.09 -6.02
N GLY A 200 4.07 -4.06 -5.13
CA GLY A 200 3.47 -4.00 -3.80
C GLY A 200 4.13 -4.94 -2.83
N LEU A 201 3.66 -4.90 -1.59
CA LEU A 201 4.10 -5.76 -0.51
C LEU A 201 2.92 -6.59 -0.01
N PHE A 202 3.20 -7.83 0.37
CA PHE A 202 2.26 -8.63 1.15
C PHE A 202 2.48 -8.34 2.61
N VAL A 203 1.40 -8.09 3.34
CA VAL A 203 1.41 -7.68 4.75
C VAL A 203 0.51 -8.60 5.56
N TRP A 204 0.99 -9.06 6.73
CA TRP A 204 0.17 -9.74 7.72
C TRP A 204 0.64 -9.44 9.14
N PHE A 205 -0.20 -9.76 10.10
CA PHE A 205 0.07 -9.53 11.51
C PHE A 205 -0.06 -10.84 12.30
N GLU A 206 0.78 -11.01 13.29
CA GLU A 206 0.70 -12.08 14.27
C GLU A 206 0.40 -11.47 15.64
N GLY A 207 -0.78 -11.74 16.19
CA GLY A 207 -1.30 -11.20 17.45
C GLY A 207 -2.75 -10.75 17.33
N ASP A 208 -3.43 -10.70 18.47
CA ASP A 208 -4.88 -10.38 18.54
C ASP A 208 -5.16 -8.89 18.78
N VAL A 209 -4.14 -8.13 19.14
CA VAL A 209 -4.21 -6.69 19.41
C VAL A 209 -3.18 -5.99 18.56
N PHE A 210 -3.57 -4.95 17.84
CA PHE A 210 -2.70 -4.24 16.89
C PHE A 210 -1.39 -3.78 17.52
N GLU A 211 -1.47 -3.11 18.66
CA GLU A 211 -0.33 -2.52 19.36
C GLU A 211 0.69 -3.53 19.87
N GLU A 212 0.25 -4.77 20.09
CA GLU A 212 1.07 -5.88 20.59
C GLU A 212 1.45 -6.87 19.49
N SER A 213 0.96 -6.66 18.27
CA SER A 213 1.17 -7.58 17.16
C SER A 213 2.56 -7.44 16.56
N LYS A 214 3.03 -8.54 15.98
CA LYS A 214 4.18 -8.57 15.11
C LYS A 214 3.71 -8.35 13.67
N LEU A 215 4.14 -7.26 13.06
CA LEU A 215 3.98 -6.99 11.64
C LEU A 215 4.98 -7.82 10.86
N LYS A 216 4.52 -8.50 9.81
CA LYS A 216 5.38 -9.15 8.81
C LYS A 216 5.02 -8.68 7.43
N TRP A 217 6.03 -8.54 6.58
CA TRP A 217 5.81 -8.18 5.19
C TRP A 217 6.84 -8.81 4.26
N ILE A 218 6.44 -8.98 3.00
CA ILE A 218 7.33 -9.40 1.93
C ILE A 218 7.49 -8.23 0.96
N TRP A 219 8.73 -7.81 0.78
CA TRP A 219 9.10 -6.80 -0.20
C TRP A 219 10.23 -7.34 -1.09
N ARG A 220 10.02 -7.33 -2.41
CA ARG A 220 11.00 -7.77 -3.42
C ARG A 220 11.65 -9.12 -3.10
N GLY A 221 10.83 -10.10 -2.70
CA GLY A 221 11.27 -11.47 -2.43
C GLY A 221 12.03 -11.66 -1.12
N LYS A 222 11.93 -10.72 -0.19
CA LYS A 222 12.48 -10.82 1.17
C LYS A 222 11.38 -10.65 2.19
N VAL A 223 11.43 -11.48 3.24
CA VAL A 223 10.56 -11.37 4.40
C VAL A 223 11.21 -10.44 5.43
N TYR A 224 10.40 -9.56 5.99
CA TYR A 224 10.77 -8.65 7.07
C TYR A 224 9.77 -8.80 8.21
N GLU A 225 10.17 -8.42 9.41
CA GLU A 225 9.30 -8.37 10.58
C GLU A 225 9.64 -7.20 11.51
N LEU A 226 8.64 -6.74 12.25
CA LEU A 226 8.75 -5.65 13.22
C LEU A 226 7.67 -5.80 14.29
N ASP A 227 8.01 -5.61 15.55
CA ASP A 227 7.01 -5.50 16.62
C ASP A 227 6.38 -4.09 16.59
N ILE A 228 5.06 -3.98 16.46
CA ILE A 228 4.35 -2.68 16.40
C ILE A 228 4.64 -1.82 17.62
N SER A 229 4.84 -2.41 18.80
CA SER A 229 5.23 -1.72 20.03
C SER A 229 6.52 -0.88 19.90
N GLN A 230 7.39 -1.20 18.96
CA GLN A 230 8.61 -0.41 18.70
C GLN A 230 8.29 1.00 18.19
N PHE A 231 7.19 1.17 17.46
CA PHE A 231 6.74 2.49 17.03
C PHE A 231 6.29 3.36 18.20
N GLN A 232 5.63 2.78 19.21
CA GLN A 232 5.19 3.52 20.41
C GLN A 232 6.38 3.98 21.25
N ASN A 233 7.40 3.16 21.37
CA ASN A 233 8.61 3.48 22.13
C ASN A 233 9.45 4.59 21.45
N ALA A 234 9.48 4.63 20.11
CA ALA A 234 10.17 5.68 19.38
C ALA A 234 9.54 7.08 19.59
N GLU A 235 8.22 7.15 19.81
CA GLU A 235 7.51 8.40 20.14
C GLU A 235 7.92 8.98 21.49
N LEU A 236 8.12 8.15 22.49
CA LEU A 236 8.51 8.60 23.84
C LEU A 236 9.89 9.26 23.86
N HIS A 237 10.75 8.95 22.89
CA HIS A 237 12.08 9.51 22.78
C HIS A 237 12.15 10.79 21.92
N THR A 238 11.14 11.04 21.07
CA THR A 238 11.09 12.25 20.22
C THR A 238 10.37 13.44 20.87
N ARG A 239 9.73 13.25 22.04
CA ARG A 239 9.06 14.31 22.82
C ARG A 239 9.96 14.97 23.85
N LYS A 240 11.26 14.71 23.84
CA LYS A 240 12.28 15.42 24.63
C LYS A 240 13.06 16.33 23.68
#